data_b9bede0a2d536d7e6e1eab58514706b6
#
_entry.id   b9bede0a2d536d7e6e1eab58514706b6
#
_cell.length_a   1.000
_cell.length_b   1.000
_cell.length_c   1.000
_cell.angle_alpha   90.00
_cell.angle_beta   90.00
_cell.angle_gamma   90.00
#
_symmetry.space_group_name_H-M   'P 1'
#
loop_
_entity.id
_entity.type
_entity.pdbx_description
1 polymer ?
#
loop_
_entity_poly.entity_id
_entity_poly.type
_entity_poly.pdbx_seq_one_letter_code
_entity_poly.pdbx_strand_id
1 'polypeptide(L)'
;MNIKRFLTCGLLLASLASFAQTPMWNDPGKNYDNRLDNVSNYFAYETETAAQKGKKTDSKRYMSIEGTWKFNWAENANERPQGFEALNYDDSKWGTMPVPRNWEMNGYGEAIYVNNQYAWRHDWETNPPYVQDKNNHVGSYRKTFRIPADWKGDKIYMHIGSATSNITVYINGKY
;
A
#
# COMPACT_ATOMS: atom_id res chain seq x y z
N MET A 1 -27.15 -67.68 -14.70
CA MET A 1 -25.98 -67.04 -15.32
C MET A 1 -25.99 -65.54 -14.92
N ASN A 2 -25.26 -65.20 -13.86
CA ASN A 2 -25.33 -63.85 -13.24
C ASN A 2 -24.20 -62.99 -13.81
N ILE A 3 -24.59 -61.94 -14.54
CA ILE A 3 -23.68 -60.92 -15.06
C ILE A 3 -23.59 -59.79 -14.02
N LYS A 4 -22.48 -59.72 -13.27
CA LYS A 4 -22.16 -58.59 -12.39
C LYS A 4 -21.69 -57.45 -13.25
N ARG A 5 -22.47 -56.34 -13.26
CA ARG A 5 -22.08 -55.06 -13.85
C ARG A 5 -21.18 -54.35 -12.86
N PHE A 6 -19.92 -54.19 -13.19
CA PHE A 6 -19.00 -53.28 -12.49
C PHE A 6 -19.28 -51.85 -12.93
N LEU A 7 -19.78 -51.04 -12.04
CA LEU A 7 -19.88 -49.58 -12.24
C LEU A 7 -18.55 -48.95 -11.84
N THR A 8 -17.75 -48.60 -12.84
CA THR A 8 -16.52 -47.87 -12.62
C THR A 8 -16.86 -46.37 -12.44
N CYS A 9 -16.89 -45.91 -11.20
CA CYS A 9 -17.06 -44.51 -10.87
C CYS A 9 -15.72 -43.78 -11.10
N GLY A 10 -15.60 -43.12 -12.25
CA GLY A 10 -14.45 -42.28 -12.56
C GLY A 10 -14.54 -41.01 -11.76
N LEU A 11 -13.70 -40.83 -10.72
CA LEU A 11 -13.51 -39.56 -10.09
C LEU A 11 -12.75 -38.64 -11.05
N LEU A 12 -13.42 -37.68 -11.66
CA LEU A 12 -12.79 -36.53 -12.29
C LEU A 12 -12.24 -35.63 -11.17
N LEU A 13 -10.98 -35.74 -10.88
CA LEU A 13 -10.23 -34.73 -10.14
C LEU A 13 -10.07 -33.51 -11.06
N ALA A 14 -11.01 -32.57 -10.98
CA ALA A 14 -10.81 -31.24 -11.51
C ALA A 14 -9.75 -30.55 -10.65
N SER A 15 -8.49 -30.58 -11.09
CA SER A 15 -7.44 -29.73 -10.54
C SER A 15 -7.83 -28.28 -10.82
N LEU A 16 -8.38 -27.60 -9.81
CA LEU A 16 -8.49 -26.15 -9.80
C LEU A 16 -7.05 -25.60 -9.77
N ALA A 17 -6.51 -25.34 -10.95
CA ALA A 17 -5.32 -24.53 -11.06
C ALA A 17 -5.69 -23.12 -10.57
N SER A 18 -5.42 -22.83 -9.30
CA SER A 18 -5.41 -21.47 -8.81
C SER A 18 -4.32 -20.74 -9.58
N PHE A 19 -4.68 -20.03 -10.62
CA PHE A 19 -3.79 -19.04 -11.21
C PHE A 19 -3.53 -18.02 -10.11
N ALA A 20 -2.33 -18.03 -9.55
CA ALA A 20 -1.91 -16.98 -8.64
C ALA A 20 -2.04 -15.66 -9.39
N GLN A 21 -2.97 -14.81 -8.95
CA GLN A 21 -3.17 -13.52 -9.57
C GLN A 21 -1.88 -12.71 -9.40
N THR A 22 -1.34 -12.22 -10.51
CA THR A 22 -0.17 -11.34 -10.47
C THR A 22 -0.43 -10.20 -9.50
N PRO A 23 0.42 -9.99 -8.48
CA PRO A 23 0.24 -8.88 -7.57
C PRO A 23 0.16 -7.56 -8.34
N MET A 24 -0.69 -6.62 -7.88
CA MET A 24 -0.92 -5.36 -8.58
C MET A 24 0.37 -4.55 -8.75
N TRP A 25 1.29 -4.62 -7.77
CA TRP A 25 2.60 -3.98 -7.84
C TRP A 25 3.56 -4.62 -8.87
N ASN A 26 3.19 -5.78 -9.44
CA ASN A 26 3.96 -6.49 -10.48
C ASN A 26 3.17 -6.62 -11.80
N ASP A 27 2.12 -5.82 -11.96
CA ASP A 27 1.34 -5.75 -13.20
C ASP A 27 1.65 -4.43 -13.93
N PRO A 28 2.48 -4.45 -14.97
CA PRO A 28 2.86 -3.23 -15.69
C PRO A 28 1.70 -2.58 -16.45
N GLY A 29 0.57 -3.28 -16.61
CA GLY A 29 -0.65 -2.73 -17.19
C GLY A 29 -1.47 -1.89 -16.21
N LYS A 30 -1.13 -1.91 -14.92
CA LYS A 30 -1.87 -1.19 -13.87
C LYS A 30 -0.98 -0.13 -13.22
N ASN A 31 -1.22 1.12 -13.55
CA ASN A 31 -0.50 2.25 -12.94
C ASN A 31 -1.16 2.73 -11.64
N TYR A 32 -2.47 2.58 -11.53
CA TYR A 32 -3.25 2.95 -10.35
C TYR A 32 -4.57 2.20 -10.31
N ASP A 33 -5.15 2.17 -9.14
CA ASP A 33 -6.49 1.66 -8.89
C ASP A 33 -7.13 2.45 -7.75
N ASN A 34 -8.43 2.62 -7.80
CA ASN A 34 -9.25 3.17 -6.71
C ASN A 34 -8.80 4.53 -6.17
N ARG A 35 -8.17 5.37 -7.00
CA ARG A 35 -7.79 6.74 -6.68
C ARG A 35 -8.33 7.73 -7.69
N LEU A 36 -8.45 8.99 -7.28
CA LEU A 36 -8.78 10.09 -8.18
C LEU A 36 -7.61 10.38 -9.13
N ASP A 37 -7.95 10.95 -10.28
CA ASP A 37 -6.95 11.45 -11.20
C ASP A 37 -6.06 12.50 -10.55
N ASN A 38 -4.84 12.61 -11.05
CA ASN A 38 -3.92 13.62 -10.60
C ASN A 38 -4.44 15.01 -10.95
N VAL A 39 -4.42 15.89 -9.97
CA VAL A 39 -4.77 17.30 -10.13
C VAL A 39 -3.60 18.18 -9.71
N SER A 40 -3.58 19.40 -10.20
CA SER A 40 -2.63 20.39 -9.70
C SER A 40 -2.79 20.57 -8.20
N ASN A 41 -1.67 20.77 -7.51
CA ASN A 41 -1.71 20.94 -6.06
C ASN A 41 -2.41 22.25 -5.72
N TYR A 42 -3.56 22.16 -5.08
CA TYR A 42 -4.34 23.31 -4.60
C TYR A 42 -5.00 23.00 -3.26
N PHE A 43 -5.45 24.04 -2.57
CA PHE A 43 -6.26 23.92 -1.37
C PHE A 43 -7.37 24.98 -1.39
N ALA A 44 -8.61 24.57 -1.17
CA ALA A 44 -9.75 25.47 -1.09
C ALA A 44 -9.93 25.95 0.37
N TYR A 45 -9.79 27.25 0.58
CA TYR A 45 -9.96 27.86 1.89
C TYR A 45 -11.41 28.36 2.08
N GLU A 46 -11.83 28.49 3.33
CA GLU A 46 -13.19 28.94 3.70
C GLU A 46 -13.44 30.41 3.37
N THR A 47 -12.37 31.22 3.30
CA THR A 47 -12.47 32.67 3.02
C THR A 47 -11.28 33.14 2.18
N GLU A 48 -11.46 34.25 1.46
CA GLU A 48 -10.39 34.90 0.71
C GLU A 48 -9.22 35.30 1.64
N THR A 49 -9.49 35.83 2.80
CA THR A 49 -8.44 36.18 3.79
C THR A 49 -7.62 34.97 4.22
N ALA A 50 -8.25 33.81 4.41
CA ALA A 50 -7.53 32.58 4.72
C ALA A 50 -6.68 32.11 3.52
N ALA A 51 -7.21 32.22 2.30
CA ALA A 51 -6.49 31.88 1.07
C ALA A 51 -5.25 32.77 0.88
N GLN A 52 -5.36 34.07 1.12
CA GLN A 52 -4.24 35.01 1.05
C GLN A 52 -3.13 34.70 2.04
N LYS A 53 -3.45 34.15 3.22
CA LYS A 53 -2.46 33.67 4.18
C LYS A 53 -1.76 32.38 3.74
N GLY A 54 -2.38 31.58 2.89
CA GLY A 54 -1.81 30.35 2.32
C GLY A 54 -1.51 29.23 3.32
N LYS A 55 -1.99 29.30 4.55
CA LYS A 55 -1.67 28.35 5.61
C LYS A 55 -2.82 27.36 5.82
N LYS A 56 -2.77 26.25 5.09
CA LYS A 56 -3.81 25.21 5.11
C LYS A 56 -4.04 24.57 6.49
N THR A 57 -3.03 24.58 7.36
CA THR A 57 -3.17 24.08 8.75
C THR A 57 -4.11 24.92 9.62
N ASP A 58 -4.45 26.14 9.22
CA ASP A 58 -5.40 26.98 9.92
C ASP A 58 -6.84 26.72 9.47
N SER A 59 -7.04 25.96 8.39
CA SER A 59 -8.37 25.57 7.89
C SER A 59 -8.99 24.50 8.79
N LYS A 60 -10.28 24.64 9.06
CA LYS A 60 -11.10 23.63 9.75
C LYS A 60 -11.36 22.38 8.88
N ARG A 61 -11.06 22.46 7.59
CA ARG A 61 -11.24 21.39 6.61
C ARG A 61 -9.93 20.69 6.26
N TYR A 62 -8.90 20.89 7.07
CA TYR A 62 -7.60 20.22 6.93
C TYR A 62 -7.21 19.50 8.22
N MET A 63 -6.74 18.30 8.07
CA MET A 63 -6.17 17.52 9.16
C MET A 63 -4.88 16.82 8.67
N SER A 64 -3.77 17.06 9.34
CA SER A 64 -2.54 16.29 9.09
C SER A 64 -2.62 14.94 9.80
N ILE A 65 -2.23 13.88 9.08
CA ILE A 65 -2.03 12.56 9.65
C ILE A 65 -0.55 12.20 9.79
N GLU A 66 0.32 13.18 9.62
CA GLU A 66 1.77 13.07 9.88
C GLU A 66 2.07 12.67 11.33
N GLY A 67 3.34 12.42 11.61
CA GLY A 67 3.82 12.06 12.95
C GLY A 67 4.14 10.58 13.07
N THR A 68 4.04 10.01 14.26
CA THR A 68 4.46 8.63 14.53
C THR A 68 3.39 7.62 14.10
N TRP A 69 3.80 6.64 13.31
CA TRP A 69 2.97 5.52 12.85
C TRP A 69 3.55 4.21 13.36
N LYS A 70 2.74 3.18 13.55
CA LYS A 70 3.21 1.81 13.67
C LYS A 70 3.85 1.38 12.35
N PHE A 71 4.96 0.65 12.45
CA PHE A 71 5.77 0.30 11.29
C PHE A 71 6.35 -1.10 11.40
N ASN A 72 6.26 -1.83 10.31
CA ASN A 72 6.95 -3.10 10.10
C ASN A 72 7.64 -3.09 8.74
N TRP A 73 8.90 -3.43 8.71
CA TRP A 73 9.72 -3.50 7.50
C TRP A 73 10.01 -4.96 7.15
N ALA A 74 9.92 -5.30 5.86
CA ALA A 74 10.29 -6.59 5.31
C ALA A 74 11.31 -6.39 4.19
N GLU A 75 12.34 -7.23 4.18
CA GLU A 75 13.40 -7.22 3.17
C GLU A 75 12.89 -7.72 1.81
N ASN A 76 12.02 -8.71 1.83
CA ASN A 76 11.43 -9.30 0.63
C ASN A 76 9.92 -9.06 0.60
N ALA A 77 9.36 -8.84 -0.58
CA ALA A 77 7.97 -8.44 -0.71
C ALA A 77 6.98 -9.47 -0.12
N ASN A 78 7.29 -10.77 -0.24
CA ASN A 78 6.41 -11.84 0.26
C ASN A 78 6.50 -12.04 1.78
N GLU A 79 7.50 -11.46 2.44
CA GLU A 79 7.67 -11.53 3.90
C GLU A 79 6.87 -10.46 4.65
N ARG A 80 6.26 -9.50 3.93
CA ARG A 80 5.42 -8.48 4.56
C ARG A 80 4.29 -9.09 5.37
N PRO A 81 3.85 -8.49 6.46
CA PRO A 81 2.72 -8.96 7.25
C PRO A 81 1.48 -9.14 6.36
N GLN A 82 0.85 -10.30 6.44
CA GLN A 82 -0.39 -10.60 5.72
C GLN A 82 -1.60 -10.25 6.60
N GLY A 83 -2.65 -9.71 5.98
CA GLY A 83 -3.90 -9.39 6.68
C GLY A 83 -3.79 -8.21 7.66
N PHE A 84 -2.71 -7.44 7.60
CA PHE A 84 -2.47 -6.32 8.54
C PHE A 84 -3.46 -5.16 8.36
N GLU A 85 -4.20 -5.15 7.28
CA GLU A 85 -5.29 -4.20 7.03
C GLU A 85 -6.50 -4.44 7.92
N ALA A 86 -6.63 -5.63 8.50
CA ALA A 86 -7.75 -5.95 9.40
C ALA A 86 -7.75 -5.05 10.65
N LEU A 87 -8.95 -4.62 11.06
CA LEU A 87 -9.11 -3.71 12.21
C LEU A 87 -8.60 -4.31 13.52
N ASN A 88 -8.74 -5.62 13.69
CA ASN A 88 -8.33 -6.38 14.87
C ASN A 88 -6.93 -7.01 14.76
N TYR A 89 -6.15 -6.60 13.76
CA TYR A 89 -4.78 -7.10 13.61
C TYR A 89 -3.93 -6.68 14.80
N ASP A 90 -3.17 -7.64 15.36
CA ASP A 90 -2.24 -7.36 16.45
C ASP A 90 -0.92 -6.80 15.94
N ASP A 91 -0.76 -5.50 16.06
CA ASP A 91 0.48 -4.77 15.73
C ASP A 91 1.32 -4.41 16.98
N SER A 92 1.08 -5.08 18.11
CA SER A 92 1.77 -4.78 19.38
C SER A 92 3.29 -4.92 19.30
N LYS A 93 3.77 -5.84 18.46
CA LYS A 93 5.19 -6.11 18.23
C LYS A 93 5.83 -5.21 17.15
N TRP A 94 5.05 -4.36 16.50
CA TRP A 94 5.58 -3.47 15.48
C TRP A 94 6.37 -2.32 16.10
N GLY A 95 7.42 -1.90 15.41
CA GLY A 95 8.12 -0.66 15.71
C GLY A 95 7.29 0.58 15.38
N THR A 96 7.97 1.71 15.35
CA THR A 96 7.36 2.99 14.95
C THR A 96 8.24 3.71 13.94
N MET A 97 7.60 4.51 13.08
CA MET A 97 8.25 5.32 12.07
C MET A 97 7.65 6.72 12.08
N PRO A 98 8.47 7.77 12.12
CA PRO A 98 7.97 9.13 11.85
C PRO A 98 7.60 9.24 10.35
N VAL A 99 6.44 9.85 10.07
CA VAL A 99 5.92 10.07 8.73
C VAL A 99 5.67 11.56 8.54
N PRO A 100 6.17 12.21 7.49
CA PRO A 100 6.95 11.63 6.37
C PRO A 100 8.43 11.40 6.70
N ARG A 101 8.97 10.26 6.31
CA ARG A 101 10.41 9.94 6.40
C ARG A 101 10.76 8.82 5.42
N ASN A 102 12.01 8.80 4.99
CA ASN A 102 12.59 7.65 4.32
C ASN A 102 13.04 6.64 5.37
N TRP A 103 12.68 5.39 5.21
CA TRP A 103 13.02 4.36 6.18
C TRP A 103 14.52 4.04 6.24
N GLU A 104 15.24 4.21 5.13
CA GLU A 104 16.69 4.03 5.07
C GLU A 104 17.41 4.99 6.03
N MET A 105 16.89 6.20 6.19
CA MET A 105 17.41 7.20 7.15
C MET A 105 17.03 6.88 8.59
N ASN A 106 16.25 5.83 8.82
CA ASN A 106 15.80 5.36 10.13
C ASN A 106 16.29 3.94 10.44
N GLY A 107 17.31 3.46 9.70
CA GLY A 107 17.99 2.19 9.96
C GLY A 107 17.34 0.96 9.34
N TYR A 108 16.50 1.11 8.33
CA TYR A 108 15.88 0.01 7.62
C TYR A 108 16.38 -0.04 6.17
N GLY A 109 16.84 -1.23 5.74
CA GLY A 109 17.39 -1.41 4.41
C GLY A 109 18.68 -0.64 4.20
N GLU A 110 19.01 -0.37 2.96
CA GLU A 110 20.22 0.35 2.55
C GLU A 110 19.86 1.64 1.81
N ALA A 111 20.58 2.72 2.12
CA ALA A 111 20.48 3.97 1.40
C ALA A 111 21.22 3.85 0.06
N ILE A 112 20.50 3.51 -1.00
CA ILE A 112 21.06 3.32 -2.33
C ILE A 112 21.01 4.64 -3.10
N TYR A 113 22.16 5.09 -3.59
CA TYR A 113 22.26 6.19 -4.53
C TYR A 113 22.36 5.66 -5.96
N VAL A 114 21.32 5.88 -6.75
CA VAL A 114 21.28 5.46 -8.15
C VAL A 114 21.09 6.69 -9.05
N ASN A 115 22.15 7.15 -9.69
CA ASN A 115 22.07 8.33 -10.56
C ASN A 115 21.86 8.00 -12.05
N ASN A 116 22.14 6.78 -12.49
CA ASN A 116 22.11 6.41 -13.91
C ASN A 116 21.33 5.15 -14.26
N GLN A 117 20.72 4.47 -13.30
CA GLN A 117 19.99 3.22 -13.53
C GLN A 117 18.93 3.02 -12.46
N TYR A 118 18.19 1.93 -12.57
CA TYR A 118 17.21 1.52 -11.58
C TYR A 118 17.84 0.74 -10.43
N ALA A 119 17.13 0.61 -9.32
CA ALA A 119 17.44 -0.35 -8.29
C ALA A 119 17.63 -1.75 -8.91
N TRP A 120 18.39 -2.61 -8.23
CA TRP A 120 18.72 -3.98 -8.67
C TRP A 120 19.51 -4.11 -9.98
N ARG A 121 20.10 -3.08 -10.51
CA ARG A 121 20.78 -3.11 -11.82
C ARG A 121 21.81 -4.23 -11.98
N HIS A 122 22.38 -4.73 -10.86
CA HIS A 122 23.36 -5.82 -10.83
C HIS A 122 22.79 -7.14 -10.32
N ASP A 123 21.61 -7.10 -9.68
CA ASP A 123 20.98 -8.24 -9.02
C ASP A 123 19.58 -8.53 -9.57
N TRP A 124 19.37 -8.23 -10.83
CA TRP A 124 18.08 -8.41 -11.48
C TRP A 124 17.87 -9.90 -11.77
N GLU A 125 16.96 -10.52 -11.00
CA GLU A 125 16.63 -11.96 -11.14
C GLU A 125 15.48 -12.21 -12.12
N THR A 126 14.70 -11.18 -12.46
CA THR A 126 13.58 -11.28 -13.38
C THR A 126 13.78 -10.37 -14.58
N ASN A 127 13.12 -10.68 -15.69
CA ASN A 127 13.14 -9.80 -16.86
C ASN A 127 12.27 -8.55 -16.61
N PRO A 128 12.80 -7.34 -16.79
CA PRO A 128 11.95 -6.14 -16.81
C PRO A 128 10.79 -6.31 -17.81
N PRO A 129 9.57 -5.81 -17.53
CA PRO A 129 9.22 -4.86 -16.47
C PRO A 129 8.82 -5.49 -15.13
N TYR A 130 8.96 -6.79 -14.97
CA TYR A 130 8.54 -7.47 -13.75
C TYR A 130 9.49 -7.22 -12.60
N VAL A 131 8.93 -6.98 -11.43
CA VAL A 131 9.66 -6.72 -10.20
C VAL A 131 9.88 -8.03 -9.45
N GLN A 132 11.10 -8.26 -9.01
CA GLN A 132 11.45 -9.45 -8.23
C GLN A 132 10.94 -9.35 -6.78
N ASP A 133 10.86 -10.51 -6.11
CA ASP A 133 10.51 -10.57 -4.68
C ASP A 133 11.70 -10.24 -3.78
N LYS A 134 12.85 -10.83 -4.07
CA LYS A 134 14.09 -10.66 -3.31
C LYS A 134 14.61 -9.21 -3.38
N ASN A 135 15.01 -8.69 -2.23
CA ASN A 135 15.45 -7.30 -2.06
C ASN A 135 14.41 -6.27 -2.54
N ASN A 136 13.15 -6.66 -2.58
CA ASN A 136 12.04 -5.78 -2.84
C ASN A 136 11.40 -5.36 -1.52
N HIS A 137 11.98 -4.36 -0.91
CA HIS A 137 11.67 -3.93 0.44
C HIS A 137 10.24 -3.42 0.56
N VAL A 138 9.56 -3.77 1.64
CA VAL A 138 8.20 -3.32 1.92
C VAL A 138 8.09 -2.74 3.32
N GLY A 139 7.60 -1.51 3.41
CA GLY A 139 7.19 -0.88 4.66
C GLY A 139 5.68 -0.98 4.85
N SER A 140 5.25 -1.66 5.91
CA SER A 140 3.85 -1.71 6.31
C SER A 140 3.60 -0.69 7.42
N TYR A 141 2.61 0.18 7.23
CA TYR A 141 2.31 1.29 8.15
C TYR A 141 0.89 1.16 8.68
N ARG A 142 0.69 1.48 9.95
CA ARG A 142 -0.66 1.55 10.55
C ARG A 142 -0.78 2.80 11.42
N LYS A 143 -1.92 3.48 11.32
CA LYS A 143 -2.27 4.60 12.19
C LYS A 143 -3.77 4.66 12.42
N THR A 144 -4.14 4.88 13.65
CA THR A 144 -5.51 5.22 14.03
C THR A 144 -5.63 6.73 14.18
N PHE A 145 -6.67 7.31 13.59
CA PHE A 145 -6.99 8.73 13.73
C PHE A 145 -8.50 8.91 13.75
N ARG A 146 -8.96 10.07 14.20
CA ARG A 146 -10.38 10.42 14.23
C ARG A 146 -10.64 11.60 13.32
N ILE A 147 -11.64 11.44 12.46
CA ILE A 147 -12.16 12.53 11.65
C ILE A 147 -12.94 13.48 12.56
N PRO A 148 -12.79 14.81 12.43
CA PRO A 148 -13.58 15.79 13.14
C PRO A 148 -15.09 15.56 12.94
N ALA A 149 -15.88 15.68 14.01
CA ALA A 149 -17.31 15.36 13.97
C ALA A 149 -18.10 16.28 13.04
N ASP A 150 -17.64 17.51 12.88
CA ASP A 150 -18.23 18.51 11.99
C ASP A 150 -17.97 18.29 10.50
N TRP A 151 -17.17 17.26 10.15
CA TRP A 151 -16.99 16.78 8.78
C TRP A 151 -18.03 15.73 8.36
N LYS A 152 -18.96 15.40 9.25
CA LYS A 152 -20.00 14.41 8.94
C LYS A 152 -20.86 14.86 7.77
N GLY A 153 -20.89 14.05 6.73
CA GLY A 153 -21.62 14.32 5.49
C GLY A 153 -20.78 14.97 4.38
N ASP A 154 -19.56 15.38 4.69
CA ASP A 154 -18.63 15.90 3.67
C ASP A 154 -17.97 14.75 2.89
N LYS A 155 -17.51 15.09 1.69
CA LYS A 155 -16.58 14.24 0.95
C LYS A 155 -15.16 14.44 1.52
N ILE A 156 -14.57 13.38 2.04
CA ILE A 156 -13.25 13.43 2.67
C ILE A 156 -12.25 12.77 1.74
N TYR A 157 -11.16 13.46 1.47
CA TYR A 157 -10.07 12.96 0.62
C TYR A 157 -8.81 12.76 1.45
N MET A 158 -8.17 11.63 1.28
CA MET A 158 -6.82 11.38 1.79
C MET A 158 -5.81 11.77 0.71
N HIS A 159 -4.92 12.69 1.05
CA HIS A 159 -3.85 13.12 0.15
C HIS A 159 -2.51 12.55 0.61
N ILE A 160 -1.85 11.81 -0.25
CA ILE A 160 -0.48 11.33 -0.07
C ILE A 160 0.37 12.07 -1.09
N GLY A 161 1.21 12.99 -0.58
CA GLY A 161 1.99 13.88 -1.43
C GLY A 161 3.09 13.18 -2.23
N SER A 162 3.66 12.11 -1.67
CA SER A 162 4.68 11.31 -2.33
C SER A 162 4.81 9.94 -1.69
N ALA A 163 5.08 8.94 -2.49
CA ALA A 163 5.50 7.60 -2.07
C ALA A 163 6.40 7.00 -3.16
N THR A 164 7.51 6.39 -2.76
CA THR A 164 8.44 5.73 -3.68
C THR A 164 8.42 4.24 -3.38
N SER A 165 8.12 3.44 -4.36
CA SER A 165 7.68 3.68 -5.73
C SER A 165 6.24 3.21 -5.95
N ASN A 166 5.76 2.36 -5.05
CA ASN A 166 4.40 1.85 -5.03
C ASN A 166 3.79 2.06 -3.65
N ILE A 167 2.50 2.33 -3.58
CA ILE A 167 1.75 2.44 -2.34
C ILE A 167 0.39 1.76 -2.47
N THR A 168 0.04 0.96 -1.48
CA THR A 168 -1.30 0.38 -1.32
C THR A 168 -1.92 0.92 -0.04
N VAL A 169 -3.12 1.45 -0.13
CA VAL A 169 -3.80 2.12 0.98
C VAL A 169 -5.07 1.38 1.36
N TYR A 170 -5.24 1.17 2.66
CA TYR A 170 -6.46 0.60 3.23
C TYR A 170 -7.06 1.59 4.23
N ILE A 171 -8.34 1.85 4.12
CA ILE A 171 -9.11 2.63 5.09
C ILE A 171 -10.12 1.73 5.77
N ASN A 172 -10.00 1.55 7.08
CA ASN A 172 -10.85 0.65 7.86
C ASN A 172 -10.93 -0.77 7.26
N GLY A 173 -9.80 -1.31 6.82
CA GLY A 173 -9.70 -2.65 6.26
C GLY A 173 -10.16 -2.80 4.81
N LYS A 174 -10.52 -1.70 4.15
CA LYS A 174 -10.98 -1.70 2.75
C LYS A 174 -9.94 -1.03 1.87
N TYR A 175 -9.61 -1.70 0.79
CA TYR A 175 -8.79 -1.19 -0.31
C TYR A 175 -9.53 -0.13 -1.12
#